data_7b28db299e95e228132e81a10074b8b8
#
_entry.id   7b28db299e95e228132e81a10074b8b8
#
_cell.length_a   1.000
_cell.length_b   1.000
_cell.length_c   1.000
_cell.angle_alpha   90.00
_cell.angle_beta   90.00
_cell.angle_gamma   90.00
#
_symmetry.space_group_name_H-M   'P 1'
#
loop_
_entity.id
_entity.type
_entity.pdbx_description
1 polymer ?
#
loop_
_entity_poly.entity_id
_entity_poly.type
_entity_poly.pdbx_seq_one_letter_code
_entity_poly.pdbx_strand_id
1 'polypeptide(L)'
;ETDVCLSVFPLAHIFERMVMSFYLSAGLPVYFADTPKQHGDYVRNVRPTIMTVVPRILEKVCTKMQDRAIEYSGLKRKLVEAAMKRAKSKPAGAPAWRPRDVLYRKLVYGKLREGLWCDP
;
A
#
# COMPACT_ATOMS: atom_id res chain seq x y z
N GLU A 1 2.89 -12.18 -16.85
CA GLU A 1 2.29 -10.93 -16.33
C GLU A 1 3.35 -9.85 -16.42
N THR A 2 3.04 -8.75 -17.10
CA THR A 2 3.96 -7.61 -17.24
C THR A 2 3.77 -6.71 -16.03
N ASP A 3 4.88 -6.38 -15.36
CA ASP A 3 4.84 -5.41 -14.26
C ASP A 3 4.35 -4.05 -14.74
N VAL A 4 3.57 -3.37 -13.92
CA VAL A 4 2.99 -2.05 -14.18
C VAL A 4 3.48 -1.08 -13.13
N CYS A 5 4.07 0.02 -13.58
CA CYS A 5 4.64 1.05 -12.72
C CYS A 5 3.71 2.27 -12.61
N LEU A 6 3.67 2.87 -11.43
CA LEU A 6 3.00 4.15 -11.19
C LEU A 6 4.00 5.18 -10.67
N SER A 7 4.14 6.27 -11.41
CA SER A 7 4.93 7.45 -11.03
C SER A 7 4.02 8.49 -10.38
N VAL A 8 4.33 8.86 -9.15
CA VAL A 8 3.51 9.77 -8.32
C VAL A 8 4.22 11.07 -7.93
N PHE A 9 5.50 11.18 -8.24
CA PHE A 9 6.29 12.35 -7.90
C PHE A 9 6.59 13.21 -9.15
N PRO A 10 6.83 14.52 -8.95
CA PRO A 10 7.23 15.39 -10.05
C PRO A 10 8.57 14.95 -10.65
N LEU A 11 8.64 14.86 -11.97
CA LEU A 11 9.88 14.56 -12.69
C LEU A 11 10.98 15.63 -12.50
N ALA A 12 10.64 16.78 -11.91
CA ALA A 12 11.61 17.77 -11.49
C ALA A 12 12.53 17.27 -10.38
N HIS A 13 12.09 16.32 -9.55
CA HIS A 13 12.90 15.68 -8.53
C HIS A 13 13.84 14.63 -9.14
N ILE A 14 15.14 14.71 -8.77
CA ILE A 14 16.17 13.78 -9.26
C ILE A 14 15.81 12.33 -8.97
N PHE A 15 15.22 12.05 -7.81
CA PHE A 15 14.83 10.71 -7.42
C PHE A 15 13.82 10.09 -8.42
N GLU A 16 12.73 10.80 -8.74
CA GLU A 16 11.73 10.29 -9.66
C GLU A 16 12.28 10.15 -11.09
N ARG A 17 13.17 11.06 -11.48
CA ARG A 17 13.85 11.00 -12.78
C ARG A 17 14.74 9.76 -12.90
N MET A 18 15.46 9.39 -11.85
CA MET A 18 16.26 8.17 -11.81
C MET A 18 15.39 6.92 -11.89
N VAL A 19 14.32 6.88 -11.11
CA VAL A 19 13.37 5.76 -11.10
C VAL A 19 12.71 5.62 -12.47
N MET A 20 12.32 6.73 -13.09
CA MET A 20 11.73 6.74 -14.43
C MET A 20 12.71 6.18 -15.48
N SER A 21 13.98 6.60 -15.43
CA SER A 21 15.02 6.08 -16.32
C SER A 21 15.17 4.57 -16.17
N PHE A 22 15.09 4.08 -14.94
CA PHE A 22 15.10 2.64 -14.67
C PHE A 22 13.88 1.92 -15.28
N TYR A 23 12.67 2.43 -15.08
CA TYR A 23 11.45 1.84 -15.63
C TYR A 23 11.49 1.78 -17.15
N LEU A 24 11.91 2.87 -17.80
CA LEU A 24 12.02 2.95 -19.24
C LEU A 24 13.11 2.00 -19.78
N SER A 25 14.26 1.91 -19.12
CA SER A 25 15.33 0.99 -19.53
C SER A 25 14.94 -0.48 -19.39
N ALA A 26 14.07 -0.79 -18.42
CA ALA A 26 13.51 -2.12 -18.23
C ALA A 26 12.31 -2.42 -19.15
N GLY A 27 11.86 -1.47 -19.98
CA GLY A 27 10.72 -1.64 -20.86
C GLY A 27 9.38 -1.80 -20.15
N LEU A 28 9.26 -1.24 -18.92
CA LEU A 28 8.05 -1.37 -18.11
C LEU A 28 7.03 -0.28 -18.48
N PRO A 29 5.73 -0.62 -18.58
CA PRO A 29 4.68 0.37 -18.74
C PRO A 29 4.57 1.25 -17.49
N VAL A 30 4.57 2.57 -17.70
CA VAL A 30 4.50 3.56 -16.60
C VAL A 30 3.28 4.43 -16.76
N TYR A 31 2.49 4.52 -15.71
CA TYR A 31 1.40 5.46 -15.57
C TYR A 31 1.83 6.65 -14.71
N PHE A 32 1.35 7.83 -15.04
CA PHE A 32 1.66 9.06 -14.33
C PHE A 32 0.45 9.55 -13.55
N ALA A 33 0.65 9.89 -12.28
CA ALA A 33 -0.34 10.59 -11.49
C ALA A 33 -0.08 12.10 -11.61
N ASP A 34 -1.01 12.83 -12.19
CA ASP A 34 -0.89 14.28 -12.40
C ASP A 34 -1.17 15.08 -11.13
N THR A 35 -1.96 14.56 -10.20
CA THR A 35 -2.40 15.28 -9.01
C THR A 35 -2.07 14.51 -7.73
N PRO A 36 -1.25 15.09 -6.81
CA PRO A 36 -0.91 14.46 -5.53
C PRO A 36 -2.10 14.13 -4.64
N LYS A 37 -3.21 14.85 -4.79
CA LYS A 37 -4.43 14.66 -3.99
C LYS A 37 -5.18 13.36 -4.36
N GLN A 38 -4.99 12.86 -5.57
CA GLN A 38 -5.71 11.71 -6.13
C GLN A 38 -4.85 10.44 -6.21
N HIS A 39 -3.72 10.37 -5.49
CA HIS A 39 -2.84 9.19 -5.52
C HIS A 39 -3.59 7.88 -5.23
N GLY A 40 -4.55 7.91 -4.29
CA GLY A 40 -5.37 6.74 -3.97
C GLY A 40 -6.21 6.25 -5.14
N ASP A 41 -6.77 7.17 -5.94
CA ASP A 41 -7.59 6.83 -7.10
C ASP A 41 -6.74 6.25 -8.24
N TYR A 42 -5.57 6.83 -8.48
CA TYR A 42 -4.63 6.31 -9.47
C TYR A 42 -4.18 4.90 -9.12
N VAL A 43 -3.80 4.66 -7.88
CA VAL A 43 -3.39 3.31 -7.45
C VAL A 43 -4.54 2.32 -7.58
N ARG A 44 -5.77 2.74 -7.28
CA ARG A 44 -6.96 1.91 -7.41
C ARG A 44 -7.26 1.53 -8.86
N ASN A 45 -7.17 2.50 -9.76
CA ASN A 45 -7.51 2.33 -11.17
C ASN A 45 -6.41 1.58 -11.94
N VAL A 46 -5.16 1.93 -11.67
CA VAL A 46 -3.99 1.35 -12.36
C VAL A 46 -3.61 0.00 -11.77
N ARG A 47 -3.80 -0.20 -10.46
CA ARG A 47 -3.35 -1.39 -9.71
C ARG A 47 -1.88 -1.72 -9.96
N PRO A 48 -0.96 -0.78 -9.74
CA PRO A 48 0.44 -0.98 -10.08
C PRO A 48 1.05 -2.14 -9.29
N THR A 49 1.96 -2.88 -9.93
CA THR A 49 2.77 -3.91 -9.27
C THR A 49 4.01 -3.30 -8.62
N ILE A 50 4.49 -2.17 -9.16
CA ILE A 50 5.66 -1.43 -8.69
C ILE A 50 5.29 0.05 -8.52
N MET A 51 5.59 0.61 -7.36
CA MET A 51 5.41 2.02 -7.07
C MET A 51 6.50 2.51 -6.11
N THR A 52 7.12 3.63 -6.42
CA THR A 52 8.03 4.31 -5.50
C THR A 52 7.26 5.20 -4.53
N VAL A 53 7.62 5.13 -3.26
CA VAL A 53 7.00 5.92 -2.22
C VAL A 53 8.04 6.50 -1.27
N VAL A 54 7.76 7.67 -0.73
CA VAL A 54 8.57 8.25 0.34
C VAL A 54 8.01 7.86 1.72
N PRO A 55 8.85 7.80 2.77
CA PRO A 55 8.41 7.40 4.11
C PRO A 55 7.18 8.14 4.62
N ARG A 56 7.09 9.44 4.34
CA ARG A 56 5.95 10.27 4.75
C ARG A 56 4.60 9.82 4.17
N ILE A 57 4.59 9.27 2.96
CA ILE A 57 3.36 8.71 2.37
C ILE A 57 2.99 7.43 3.10
N LEU A 58 3.96 6.57 3.39
CA LEU A 58 3.73 5.35 4.16
C LEU A 58 3.20 5.64 5.56
N GLU A 59 3.75 6.64 6.25
CA GLU A 59 3.26 7.10 7.54
C GLU A 59 1.79 7.55 7.49
N LYS A 60 1.43 8.37 6.50
CA LYS A 60 0.05 8.81 6.28
C LYS A 60 -0.89 7.62 6.02
N VAL A 61 -0.47 6.67 5.20
CA VAL A 61 -1.23 5.45 4.94
C VAL A 61 -1.43 4.65 6.23
N CYS A 62 -0.36 4.45 7.01
CA CYS A 62 -0.44 3.77 8.30
C CYS A 62 -1.38 4.48 9.29
N THR A 63 -1.33 5.82 9.36
CA THR A 63 -2.22 6.60 10.21
C THR A 63 -3.68 6.44 9.78
N LYS A 64 -3.98 6.58 8.50
CA LYS A 64 -5.34 6.34 7.97
C LYS A 64 -5.85 4.94 8.28
N MET A 65 -4.98 3.92 8.17
CA MET A 65 -5.34 2.55 8.57
C MET A 65 -5.68 2.45 10.05
N GLN A 66 -4.93 3.15 10.92
CA GLN A 66 -5.17 3.16 12.37
C GLN A 66 -6.48 3.86 12.70
N ASP A 67 -6.74 5.01 12.09
CA ASP A 67 -7.97 5.78 12.28
C ASP A 67 -9.19 4.96 11.90
N ARG A 68 -9.16 4.28 10.76
CA ARG A 68 -10.23 3.36 10.36
C ARG A 68 -10.38 2.15 11.28
N ALA A 69 -9.27 1.65 11.83
CA ALA A 69 -9.32 0.57 12.81
C ALA A 69 -10.08 1.00 14.08
N ILE A 70 -10.02 2.29 14.43
CA ILE A 70 -10.73 2.88 15.57
C ILE A 70 -12.24 3.01 15.30
N GLU A 71 -12.63 3.28 14.07
CA GLU A 71 -14.05 3.38 13.65
C GLU A 71 -14.79 2.05 13.76
N TYR A 72 -14.08 0.92 13.73
CA TYR A 72 -14.71 -0.38 13.96
C TYR A 72 -15.07 -0.55 15.44
N SER A 73 -16.34 -0.90 15.70
CA SER A 73 -16.82 -1.20 17.05
C SER A 73 -16.72 -2.67 17.42
N GLY A 74 -16.59 -2.96 18.72
CA GLY A 74 -16.70 -4.30 19.29
C GLY A 74 -15.59 -5.29 18.88
N LEU A 75 -15.99 -6.48 18.48
CA LEU A 75 -15.08 -7.61 18.18
C LEU A 75 -14.17 -7.34 16.97
N LYS A 76 -14.66 -6.59 15.98
CA LYS A 76 -13.91 -6.23 14.79
C LYS A 76 -12.69 -5.36 15.13
N ARG A 77 -12.87 -4.38 16.02
CA ARG A 77 -11.77 -3.53 16.51
C ARG A 77 -10.67 -4.34 17.15
N LYS A 78 -11.01 -5.24 18.09
CA LYS A 78 -10.04 -6.12 18.78
C LYS A 78 -9.28 -7.00 17.79
N LEU A 79 -9.95 -7.49 16.75
CA LEU A 79 -9.33 -8.31 15.71
C LEU A 79 -8.33 -7.51 14.87
N VAL A 80 -8.69 -6.28 14.48
CA VAL A 80 -7.80 -5.40 13.69
C VAL A 80 -6.61 -4.94 14.53
N GLU A 81 -6.81 -4.54 15.79
CA GLU A 81 -5.74 -4.17 16.72
C GLU A 81 -4.76 -5.34 16.94
N ALA A 82 -5.26 -6.55 17.15
CA ALA A 82 -4.44 -7.74 17.29
C ALA A 82 -3.63 -8.04 16.03
N ALA A 83 -4.25 -7.90 14.85
CA ALA A 83 -3.58 -8.09 13.56
C ALA A 83 -2.48 -7.04 13.34
N MET A 84 -2.73 -5.77 13.64
CA MET A 84 -1.76 -4.68 13.51
C MET A 84 -0.59 -4.82 14.50
N LYS A 85 -0.88 -5.16 15.76
CA LYS A 85 0.17 -5.44 16.77
C LYS A 85 1.08 -6.57 16.32
N ARG A 86 0.49 -7.62 15.75
CA ARG A 86 1.24 -8.77 15.23
C ARG A 86 2.06 -8.41 14.00
N ALA A 87 1.54 -7.60 13.09
CA ALA A 87 2.27 -7.12 11.92
C ALA A 87 3.53 -6.32 12.32
N LYS A 88 3.42 -5.48 13.36
CA LYS A 88 4.55 -4.71 13.90
C LYS A 88 5.61 -5.59 14.59
N SER A 89 5.19 -6.68 15.23
CA SER A 89 6.10 -7.59 15.96
C SER A 89 6.74 -8.65 15.07
N LYS A 90 6.32 -8.79 13.82
CA LYS A 90 6.83 -9.81 12.92
C LYS A 90 8.05 -9.27 12.15
N PRO A 91 9.21 -9.94 12.22
CA PRO A 91 10.37 -9.53 11.43
C PRO A 91 10.09 -9.66 9.93
N ALA A 92 10.66 -8.76 9.13
CA ALA A 92 10.55 -8.80 7.68
C ALA A 92 11.06 -10.16 7.15
N GLY A 93 10.28 -10.79 6.27
CA GLY A 93 10.63 -12.09 5.68
C GLY A 93 10.22 -13.32 6.50
N ALA A 94 9.61 -13.16 7.66
CA ALA A 94 9.13 -14.31 8.42
C ALA A 94 7.99 -15.06 7.69
N PRO A 95 8.08 -16.39 7.51
CA PRO A 95 7.11 -17.16 6.74
C PRO A 95 5.71 -17.12 7.38
N ALA A 96 4.69 -17.03 6.51
CA ALA A 96 3.27 -16.96 6.92
C ALA A 96 2.66 -18.35 7.15
N TRP A 97 3.40 -19.26 7.82
CA TRP A 97 3.02 -20.67 7.95
C TRP A 97 2.01 -20.97 9.06
N ARG A 98 1.71 -20.02 9.92
CA ARG A 98 0.76 -20.27 11.01
C ARG A 98 -0.68 -20.08 10.50
N PRO A 99 -1.61 -21.00 10.78
CA PRO A 99 -3.00 -20.93 10.31
C PRO A 99 -3.70 -19.63 10.72
N ARG A 100 -3.32 -19.04 11.86
CA ARG A 100 -3.79 -17.74 12.33
C ARG A 100 -3.34 -16.57 11.42
N ASP A 101 -2.15 -16.63 10.84
CA ASP A 101 -1.66 -15.58 9.91
C ASP A 101 -2.41 -15.64 8.58
N VAL A 102 -2.79 -16.83 8.14
CA VAL A 102 -3.65 -17.02 6.96
C VAL A 102 -5.04 -16.44 7.20
N LEU A 103 -5.59 -16.66 8.39
CA LEU A 103 -6.88 -16.10 8.78
C LEU A 103 -6.86 -14.56 8.82
N TYR A 104 -5.85 -13.95 9.45
CA TYR A 104 -5.67 -12.50 9.44
C TYR A 104 -5.47 -11.95 8.03
N ARG A 105 -4.72 -12.67 7.18
CA ARG A 105 -4.50 -12.28 5.78
C ARG A 105 -5.79 -12.25 4.99
N LYS A 106 -6.68 -13.22 5.18
CA LYS A 106 -7.96 -13.32 4.46
C LYS A 106 -9.03 -12.37 5.01
N LEU A 107 -9.15 -12.24 6.34
CA LEU A 107 -10.24 -11.50 6.98
C LEU A 107 -9.92 -10.03 7.25
N VAL A 108 -8.67 -9.70 7.57
CA VAL A 108 -8.27 -8.36 7.98
C VAL A 108 -7.46 -7.66 6.88
N TYR A 109 -6.37 -8.27 6.46
CA TYR A 109 -5.48 -7.62 5.48
C TYR A 109 -6.11 -7.53 4.08
N GLY A 110 -6.97 -8.49 3.69
CA GLY A 110 -7.74 -8.39 2.45
C GLY A 110 -8.63 -7.16 2.45
N LYS A 111 -9.46 -7.00 3.49
CA LYS A 111 -10.38 -5.87 3.63
C LYS A 111 -9.69 -4.53 3.88
N LEU A 112 -8.59 -4.51 4.65
CA LEU A 112 -7.77 -3.31 4.82
C LEU A 112 -7.10 -2.89 3.51
N ARG A 113 -6.66 -3.85 2.73
CA ARG A 113 -6.07 -3.61 1.42
C ARG A 113 -7.12 -3.08 0.42
N GLU A 114 -8.31 -3.67 0.40
CA GLU A 114 -9.44 -3.13 -0.38
C GLU A 114 -9.84 -1.74 0.11
N GLY A 115 -9.94 -1.53 1.42
CA GLY A 115 -10.29 -0.26 2.01
C GLY A 115 -9.24 0.84 1.84
N LEU A 116 -7.95 0.52 1.79
CA LEU A 116 -6.88 1.47 1.44
C LEU A 116 -6.99 1.97 0.00
N TRP A 117 -7.49 1.09 -0.87
CA TRP A 117 -7.67 1.36 -2.27
C TRP A 117 -9.10 1.85 -2.60
N CYS A 118 -10.04 1.78 -1.63
CA CYS A 118 -11.48 1.97 -1.85
C CYS A 118 -12.12 3.15 -1.12
N ASP A 119 -11.39 4.23 -0.80
CA ASP A 119 -12.00 5.41 -0.22
C ASP A 119 -11.96 6.64 -1.12
N PRO A 120 -13.11 7.36 -1.17
CA PRO A 120 -13.21 8.62 -1.90
C PRO A 120 -12.38 9.73 -1.28
#